data_1baf13b87ba2651c96816ccbf4e3d633
#
_entry.id   1baf13b87ba2651c96816ccbf4e3d633
#
_cell.length_a   1.000
_cell.length_b   1.000
_cell.length_c   1.000
_cell.angle_alpha   90.00
_cell.angle_beta   90.00
_cell.angle_gamma   90.00
#
_symmetry.space_group_name_H-M   'P 1'
#
loop_
_entity.id
_entity.type
_entity.pdbx_description
1 polymer ?
#
loop_
_entity_poly.entity_id
_entity_poly.type
_entity_poly.pdbx_seq_one_letter_code
_entity_poly.pdbx_strand_id
1 'polypeptide(L)'
;MLLTGWKEIAAYLRFGIRTVQRWERLGLPVIRVGGVRGAVMAHSERLNTWVDNRRFRRIRSDVADNIGRARALQKSVAKQLQASRQTELAVGLTQARIALRSANPKDVSRHTAIARESYDTIIHLSHRMARRDVKSKHFTAELNKLKDALRQLRENI
;
A
#
# COMPACT_ATOMS: atom_id res chain seq x y z
N MET A 1 41.78 -6.44 -17.35
CA MET A 1 42.37 -7.77 -17.10
C MET A 1 41.54 -8.80 -17.89
N LEU A 2 42.22 -9.75 -18.57
CA LEU A 2 41.57 -10.84 -19.29
C LEU A 2 41.58 -12.09 -18.40
N LEU A 3 40.43 -12.72 -18.24
CA LEU A 3 40.22 -13.95 -17.47
C LEU A 3 40.00 -15.11 -18.41
N THR A 4 40.64 -16.26 -18.15
CA THR A 4 40.60 -17.43 -19.01
C THR A 4 39.99 -18.63 -18.27
N GLY A 5 38.97 -19.21 -18.90
CA GLY A 5 38.23 -20.34 -18.33
C GLY A 5 37.24 -20.02 -17.22
N TRP A 6 36.29 -20.93 -17.02
CA TRP A 6 35.24 -20.78 -16.04
C TRP A 6 35.72 -20.68 -14.59
N LYS A 7 36.86 -21.28 -14.26
CA LYS A 7 37.44 -21.24 -12.91
C LYS A 7 37.86 -19.82 -12.54
N GLU A 8 38.61 -19.12 -13.42
CA GLU A 8 39.07 -17.77 -13.15
C GLU A 8 37.90 -16.78 -13.12
N ILE A 9 36.97 -16.89 -14.06
CA ILE A 9 35.77 -16.04 -14.10
C ILE A 9 34.94 -16.22 -12.84
N ALA A 10 34.74 -17.45 -12.38
CA ALA A 10 33.99 -17.77 -11.18
C ALA A 10 34.70 -17.24 -9.91
N ALA A 11 36.00 -17.45 -9.80
CA ALA A 11 36.81 -16.92 -8.70
C ALA A 11 36.78 -15.39 -8.65
N TYR A 12 36.93 -14.72 -9.80
CA TYR A 12 36.87 -13.28 -9.90
C TYR A 12 35.52 -12.70 -9.46
N LEU A 13 34.43 -13.31 -9.89
CA LEU A 13 33.07 -12.91 -9.53
C LEU A 13 32.64 -13.35 -8.12
N ARG A 14 33.45 -14.21 -7.47
CA ARG A 14 33.18 -14.84 -6.17
C ARG A 14 31.88 -15.65 -6.14
N PHE A 15 31.63 -16.40 -7.22
CA PHE A 15 30.47 -17.29 -7.36
C PHE A 15 30.91 -18.68 -7.80
N GLY A 16 30.04 -19.67 -7.60
CA GLY A 16 30.29 -21.01 -8.06
C GLY A 16 30.30 -21.13 -9.60
N ILE A 17 31.13 -22.01 -10.16
CA ILE A 17 31.27 -22.21 -11.62
C ILE A 17 29.91 -22.45 -12.29
N ARG A 18 29.05 -23.30 -11.72
CA ARG A 18 27.71 -23.59 -12.26
C ARG A 18 26.82 -22.35 -12.32
N THR A 19 26.94 -21.45 -11.36
CA THR A 19 26.20 -20.19 -11.32
C THR A 19 26.64 -19.28 -12.46
N VAL A 20 27.94 -19.13 -12.66
CA VAL A 20 28.52 -18.29 -13.71
C VAL A 20 28.20 -18.85 -15.10
N GLN A 21 28.27 -20.17 -15.29
CA GLN A 21 27.84 -20.82 -16.52
C GLN A 21 26.35 -20.60 -16.83
N ARG A 22 25.48 -20.64 -15.82
CA ARG A 22 24.07 -20.30 -16.00
C ARG A 22 23.88 -18.83 -16.39
N TRP A 23 24.74 -17.93 -15.90
CA TRP A 23 24.70 -16.52 -16.26
C TRP A 23 25.10 -16.23 -17.71
N GLU A 24 25.88 -17.09 -18.35
CA GLU A 24 26.13 -17.02 -19.79
C GLU A 24 24.81 -16.98 -20.57
N ARG A 25 23.85 -17.86 -20.25
CA ARG A 25 22.51 -17.90 -20.88
C ARG A 25 21.68 -16.61 -20.59
N LEU A 26 22.07 -15.85 -19.59
CA LEU A 26 21.44 -14.59 -19.18
C LEU A 26 22.21 -13.37 -19.71
N GLY A 27 23.17 -13.59 -20.61
CA GLY A 27 23.93 -12.53 -21.29
C GLY A 27 25.18 -12.07 -20.54
N LEU A 28 25.79 -12.93 -19.68
CA LEU A 28 27.13 -12.63 -19.14
C LEU A 28 28.11 -12.45 -20.30
N PRO A 29 28.90 -11.35 -20.37
CA PRO A 29 29.76 -11.03 -21.50
C PRO A 29 31.02 -11.89 -21.50
N VAL A 30 30.90 -13.13 -22.00
CA VAL A 30 32.00 -14.06 -22.24
C VAL A 30 32.25 -14.20 -23.72
N ILE A 31 33.48 -14.48 -24.09
CA ILE A 31 33.93 -14.76 -25.47
C ILE A 31 34.32 -16.22 -25.53
N ARG A 32 33.82 -16.96 -26.54
CA ARG A 32 34.21 -18.33 -26.80
C ARG A 32 35.18 -18.36 -28.00
N VAL A 33 36.34 -18.90 -27.78
CA VAL A 33 37.37 -19.05 -28.81
C VAL A 33 37.36 -20.52 -29.26
N GLY A 34 37.14 -20.75 -30.56
CA GLY A 34 37.05 -22.12 -31.10
C GLY A 34 35.68 -22.78 -31.09
N GLY A 35 34.58 -21.97 -31.05
CA GLY A 35 33.20 -22.45 -31.14
C GLY A 35 32.53 -22.78 -29.81
N VAL A 36 31.39 -23.47 -29.85
CA VAL A 36 30.51 -23.69 -28.68
C VAL A 36 31.19 -24.44 -27.53
N ARG A 37 32.16 -25.29 -27.81
CA ARG A 37 32.96 -26.04 -26.80
C ARG A 37 34.35 -25.44 -26.58
N GLY A 38 34.64 -24.27 -27.17
CA GLY A 38 35.95 -23.64 -27.11
C GLY A 38 36.27 -23.01 -25.76
N ALA A 39 37.50 -22.53 -25.63
CA ALA A 39 37.97 -21.83 -24.46
C ALA A 39 37.11 -20.60 -24.20
N VAL A 40 36.77 -20.36 -22.95
CA VAL A 40 35.95 -19.21 -22.51
C VAL A 40 36.87 -18.13 -21.97
N MET A 41 36.67 -16.90 -22.38
CA MET A 41 37.40 -15.72 -21.95
C MET A 41 36.44 -14.62 -21.58
N ALA A 42 36.83 -13.74 -20.64
CA ALA A 42 36.04 -12.54 -20.30
C ALA A 42 36.95 -11.38 -19.84
N HIS A 43 36.54 -10.17 -20.16
CA HIS A 43 37.16 -8.96 -19.64
C HIS A 43 36.54 -8.61 -18.29
N SER A 44 37.40 -8.42 -17.24
CA SER A 44 36.94 -8.09 -15.88
C SER A 44 36.02 -6.85 -15.84
N GLU A 45 36.33 -5.80 -16.60
CA GLU A 45 35.51 -4.57 -16.65
C GLU A 45 34.09 -4.85 -17.18
N ARG A 46 33.99 -5.64 -18.24
CA ARG A 46 32.67 -6.02 -18.81
C ARG A 46 31.85 -6.86 -17.84
N LEU A 47 32.52 -7.76 -17.09
CA LEU A 47 31.88 -8.57 -16.05
C LEU A 47 31.35 -7.69 -14.93
N ASN A 48 32.15 -6.72 -14.45
CA ASN A 48 31.73 -5.77 -13.40
C ASN A 48 30.50 -4.97 -13.86
N THR A 49 30.58 -4.35 -15.03
CA THR A 49 29.46 -3.57 -15.59
C THR A 49 28.19 -4.43 -15.71
N TRP A 50 28.32 -5.69 -16.12
CA TRP A 50 27.17 -6.58 -16.24
C TRP A 50 26.56 -6.95 -14.87
N VAL A 51 27.40 -7.25 -13.86
CA VAL A 51 26.96 -7.56 -12.49
C VAL A 51 26.27 -6.36 -11.88
N ASP A 52 26.86 -5.16 -12.03
CA ASP A 52 26.28 -3.93 -11.46
C ASP A 52 24.92 -3.61 -12.13
N ASN A 53 24.84 -3.68 -13.45
CA ASN A 53 23.57 -3.50 -14.15
C ASN A 53 22.49 -4.50 -13.71
N ARG A 54 22.87 -5.75 -13.39
CA ARG A 54 21.96 -6.77 -12.90
C ARG A 54 21.50 -6.48 -11.47
N ARG A 55 22.40 -6.02 -10.60
CA ARG A 55 22.07 -5.57 -9.25
C ARG A 55 21.11 -4.39 -9.26
N PHE A 56 21.38 -3.38 -10.08
CA PHE A 56 20.50 -2.21 -10.25
C PHE A 56 19.12 -2.59 -10.78
N ARG A 57 19.01 -3.49 -11.75
CA ARG A 57 17.70 -3.97 -12.25
C ARG A 57 16.90 -4.66 -11.15
N ARG A 58 17.53 -5.51 -10.34
CA ARG A 58 16.88 -6.20 -9.24
C ARG A 58 16.38 -5.22 -8.18
N ILE A 59 17.23 -4.28 -7.76
CA ILE A 59 16.86 -3.24 -6.79
C ILE A 59 15.69 -2.41 -7.31
N ARG A 60 15.71 -2.01 -8.58
CA ARG A 60 14.58 -1.25 -9.18
C ARG A 60 13.28 -2.05 -9.20
N SER A 61 13.34 -3.35 -9.49
CA SER A 61 12.18 -4.23 -9.45
C SER A 61 11.63 -4.33 -8.03
N ASP A 62 12.48 -4.63 -7.05
CA ASP A 62 12.08 -4.78 -5.64
C ASP A 62 11.48 -3.47 -5.09
N VAL A 63 12.03 -2.31 -5.44
CA VAL A 63 11.50 -1.00 -5.06
C VAL A 63 10.14 -0.75 -5.72
N ALA A 64 9.98 -1.04 -7.01
CA ALA A 64 8.72 -0.88 -7.73
C ALA A 64 7.62 -1.76 -7.12
N ASP A 65 7.94 -3.02 -6.81
CA ASP A 65 7.01 -3.96 -6.17
C ASP A 65 6.59 -3.49 -4.77
N ASN A 66 7.54 -2.99 -3.98
CA ASN A 66 7.26 -2.45 -2.64
C ASN A 66 6.37 -1.20 -2.71
N ILE A 67 6.62 -0.29 -3.66
CA ILE A 67 5.75 0.87 -3.90
C ILE A 67 4.35 0.42 -4.32
N GLY A 68 4.24 -0.58 -5.19
CA GLY A 68 2.98 -1.17 -5.61
C GLY A 68 2.18 -1.74 -4.42
N ARG A 69 2.83 -2.52 -3.57
CA ARG A 69 2.23 -3.07 -2.34
C ARG A 69 1.79 -1.99 -1.37
N ALA A 70 2.61 -0.98 -1.14
CA ALA A 70 2.28 0.14 -0.26
C ALA A 70 1.05 0.91 -0.75
N ARG A 71 0.95 1.18 -2.06
CA ARG A 71 -0.21 1.83 -2.67
C ARG A 71 -1.49 0.98 -2.56
N ALA A 72 -1.38 -0.33 -2.76
CA ALA A 72 -2.51 -1.25 -2.62
C ALA A 72 -3.02 -1.28 -1.17
N LEU A 73 -2.12 -1.35 -0.20
CA LEU A 73 -2.46 -1.30 1.23
C LEU A 73 -3.13 0.03 1.59
N GLN A 74 -2.57 1.15 1.16
CA GLN A 74 -3.15 2.47 1.39
C GLN A 74 -4.58 2.58 0.84
N LYS A 75 -4.82 2.07 -0.37
CA LYS A 75 -6.16 2.02 -0.99
C LYS A 75 -7.13 1.14 -0.20
N SER A 76 -6.67 -0.01 0.30
CA SER A 76 -7.47 -0.91 1.12
C SER A 76 -7.88 -0.25 2.44
N VAL A 77 -6.94 0.38 3.14
CA VAL A 77 -7.21 1.12 4.39
C VAL A 77 -8.20 2.26 4.16
N ALA A 78 -8.03 3.05 3.09
CA ALA A 78 -8.97 4.12 2.75
C ALA A 78 -10.39 3.59 2.51
N LYS A 79 -10.54 2.45 1.82
CA LYS A 79 -11.83 1.79 1.59
C LYS A 79 -12.48 1.33 2.90
N GLN A 80 -11.70 0.75 3.81
CA GLN A 80 -12.21 0.32 5.12
C GLN A 80 -12.67 1.51 5.97
N LEU A 81 -11.89 2.58 6.04
CA LEU A 81 -12.27 3.80 6.75
C LEU A 81 -13.56 4.42 6.19
N GLN A 82 -13.71 4.42 4.87
CA GLN A 82 -14.93 4.92 4.23
C GLN A 82 -16.14 4.06 4.59
N ALA A 83 -16.00 2.73 4.57
CA ALA A 83 -17.08 1.82 4.95
C ALA A 83 -17.47 2.01 6.42
N SER A 84 -16.50 2.09 7.34
CA SER A 84 -16.76 2.35 8.77
C SER A 84 -17.51 3.67 8.98
N ARG A 85 -17.12 4.75 8.30
CA ARG A 85 -17.82 6.04 8.38
C ARG A 85 -19.29 5.94 7.93
N GLN A 86 -19.55 5.18 6.86
CA GLN A 86 -20.92 4.99 6.36
C GLN A 86 -21.77 4.21 7.37
N THR A 87 -21.21 3.18 7.98
CA THR A 87 -21.90 2.41 9.01
C THR A 87 -22.23 3.27 10.23
N GLU A 88 -21.25 4.03 10.74
CA GLU A 88 -21.46 4.94 11.87
C GLU A 88 -22.51 6.01 11.56
N LEU A 89 -22.52 6.55 10.33
CA LEU A 89 -23.51 7.52 9.93
C LEU A 89 -24.94 6.92 9.92
N ALA A 90 -25.10 5.70 9.44
CA ALA A 90 -26.38 5.02 9.45
C ALA A 90 -26.87 4.72 10.88
N VAL A 91 -25.95 4.30 11.77
CA VAL A 91 -26.24 4.10 13.20
C VAL A 91 -26.65 5.40 13.84
N GLY A 92 -25.84 6.47 13.72
CA GLY A 92 -26.12 7.76 14.31
C GLY A 92 -27.46 8.35 13.88
N LEU A 93 -27.77 8.33 12.58
CA LEU A 93 -29.06 8.81 12.06
C LEU A 93 -30.25 7.98 12.59
N THR A 94 -30.08 6.67 12.69
CA THR A 94 -31.13 5.78 13.21
C THR A 94 -31.39 6.10 14.69
N GLN A 95 -30.34 6.20 15.48
CA GLN A 95 -30.45 6.49 16.93
C GLN A 95 -31.02 7.89 17.19
N ALA A 96 -30.57 8.91 16.44
CA ALA A 96 -31.12 10.25 16.54
C ALA A 96 -32.62 10.28 16.20
N ARG A 97 -33.05 9.54 15.18
CA ARG A 97 -34.47 9.42 14.81
C ARG A 97 -35.30 8.74 15.91
N ILE A 98 -34.77 7.70 16.55
CA ILE A 98 -35.45 7.03 17.67
C ILE A 98 -35.58 8.02 18.85
N ALA A 99 -34.50 8.73 19.19
CA ALA A 99 -34.51 9.72 20.26
C ALA A 99 -35.56 10.82 20.04
N LEU A 100 -35.66 11.36 18.81
CA LEU A 100 -36.63 12.39 18.45
C LEU A 100 -38.10 11.92 18.50
N ARG A 101 -38.34 10.61 18.40
CA ARG A 101 -39.69 10.03 18.41
C ARG A 101 -40.09 9.46 19.77
N SER A 102 -39.15 9.25 20.68
CA SER A 102 -39.41 8.67 21.99
C SER A 102 -40.06 9.67 22.93
N ALA A 103 -41.08 9.23 23.67
CA ALA A 103 -41.69 10.00 24.75
C ALA A 103 -41.02 9.71 26.10
N ASN A 104 -40.19 8.66 26.20
CA ASN A 104 -39.54 8.26 27.42
C ASN A 104 -38.18 8.99 27.59
N PRO A 105 -37.98 9.81 28.62
CA PRO A 105 -36.75 10.56 28.82
C PRO A 105 -35.48 9.70 28.92
N LYS A 106 -35.59 8.49 29.49
CA LYS A 106 -34.44 7.55 29.60
C LYS A 106 -34.02 7.02 28.21
N ASP A 107 -34.98 6.70 27.34
CA ASP A 107 -34.71 6.25 26.00
C ASP A 107 -34.15 7.38 25.15
N VAL A 108 -34.69 8.60 25.29
CA VAL A 108 -34.15 9.80 24.62
C VAL A 108 -32.69 9.99 24.98
N SER A 109 -32.35 10.00 26.28
CA SER A 109 -30.97 10.19 26.72
C SER A 109 -30.02 9.10 26.19
N ARG A 110 -30.44 7.82 26.27
CA ARG A 110 -29.66 6.67 25.78
C ARG A 110 -29.38 6.77 24.28
N HIS A 111 -30.41 6.98 23.47
CA HIS A 111 -30.28 7.03 22.01
C HIS A 111 -29.54 8.28 21.54
N THR A 112 -29.70 9.41 22.25
CA THR A 112 -28.92 10.63 21.98
C THR A 112 -27.44 10.40 22.23
N ALA A 113 -27.05 9.74 23.34
CA ALA A 113 -25.66 9.42 23.63
C ALA A 113 -25.02 8.56 22.54
N ILE A 114 -25.72 7.52 22.07
CA ILE A 114 -25.22 6.66 20.96
C ILE A 114 -25.08 7.47 19.66
N ALA A 115 -26.05 8.31 19.33
CA ALA A 115 -26.00 9.15 18.15
C ALA A 115 -24.82 10.14 18.20
N ARG A 116 -24.54 10.69 19.38
CA ARG A 116 -23.40 11.56 19.63
C ARG A 116 -22.06 10.84 19.47
N GLU A 117 -21.92 9.67 20.07
CA GLU A 117 -20.71 8.81 19.93
C GLU A 117 -20.43 8.47 18.47
N SER A 118 -21.47 8.10 17.70
CA SER A 118 -21.34 7.85 16.27
C SER A 118 -20.86 9.10 15.51
N TYR A 119 -21.38 10.29 15.83
CA TYR A 119 -20.94 11.54 15.21
C TYR A 119 -19.46 11.81 15.50
N ASP A 120 -19.03 11.70 16.76
CA ASP A 120 -17.64 11.93 17.17
C ASP A 120 -16.69 10.92 16.50
N THR A 121 -17.09 9.66 16.40
CA THR A 121 -16.36 8.61 15.68
C THR A 121 -16.19 8.96 14.21
N ILE A 122 -17.24 9.46 13.53
CA ILE A 122 -17.16 9.89 12.12
C ILE A 122 -16.16 11.02 11.96
N ILE A 123 -16.18 12.01 12.84
CA ILE A 123 -15.24 13.13 12.81
C ILE A 123 -13.81 12.62 12.97
N HIS A 124 -13.58 11.75 13.96
CA HIS A 124 -12.26 11.15 14.19
C HIS A 124 -11.75 10.37 12.97
N LEU A 125 -12.57 9.49 12.38
CA LEU A 125 -12.23 8.73 11.18
C LEU A 125 -11.96 9.66 9.99
N SER A 126 -12.71 10.76 9.86
CA SER A 126 -12.54 11.74 8.78
C SER A 126 -11.18 12.46 8.84
N HIS A 127 -10.67 12.73 10.04
CA HIS A 127 -9.32 13.31 10.23
C HIS A 127 -8.19 12.36 9.78
N ARG A 128 -8.42 11.05 9.83
CA ARG A 128 -7.46 10.03 9.40
C ARG A 128 -7.47 9.78 7.88
N MET A 129 -8.47 10.28 7.16
CA MET A 129 -8.60 10.11 5.72
C MET A 129 -7.91 11.23 4.94
N ALA A 130 -7.41 10.92 3.75
CA ALA A 130 -6.91 11.95 2.86
C ALA A 130 -8.06 12.91 2.46
N ARG A 131 -7.77 14.21 2.32
CA ARG A 131 -8.78 15.24 1.97
C ARG A 131 -9.60 14.89 0.72
N ARG A 132 -9.03 14.10 -0.17
CA ARG A 132 -9.65 13.66 -1.43
C ARG A 132 -10.78 12.65 -1.19
N ASP A 133 -10.63 11.81 -0.16
CA ASP A 133 -11.54 10.70 0.14
C ASP A 133 -12.73 11.14 1.04
N VAL A 134 -12.63 12.33 1.63
CA VAL A 134 -13.66 12.90 2.53
C VAL A 134 -14.82 13.54 1.76
N LYS A 135 -14.59 14.02 0.52
CA LYS A 135 -15.53 14.88 -0.24
C LYS A 135 -16.59 14.09 -1.03
N SER A 136 -17.43 13.30 -0.37
CA SER A 136 -18.69 12.86 -0.99
C SER A 136 -19.80 13.85 -0.62
N LYS A 137 -20.38 14.53 -1.61
CA LYS A 137 -21.50 15.47 -1.39
C LYS A 137 -22.67 14.81 -0.66
N HIS A 138 -23.00 13.58 -1.03
CA HIS A 138 -24.03 12.79 -0.37
C HIS A 138 -23.72 12.54 1.11
N PHE A 139 -22.51 12.08 1.41
CA PHE A 139 -22.10 11.82 2.80
C PHE A 139 -22.13 13.10 3.65
N THR A 140 -21.68 14.22 3.11
CA THR A 140 -21.70 15.52 3.81
C THR A 140 -23.13 15.97 4.10
N ALA A 141 -24.05 15.77 3.16
CA ALA A 141 -25.46 16.10 3.36
C ALA A 141 -26.09 15.25 4.48
N GLU A 142 -25.83 13.95 4.49
CA GLU A 142 -26.33 13.05 5.55
C GLU A 142 -25.70 13.34 6.91
N LEU A 143 -24.41 13.69 6.96
CA LEU A 143 -23.73 14.11 8.19
C LEU A 143 -24.33 15.41 8.76
N ASN A 144 -24.69 16.36 7.91
CA ASN A 144 -25.38 17.57 8.33
C ASN A 144 -26.76 17.26 8.92
N LYS A 145 -27.50 16.29 8.34
CA LYS A 145 -28.78 15.83 8.94
C LYS A 145 -28.58 15.27 10.35
N LEU A 146 -27.54 14.47 10.56
CA LEU A 146 -27.22 13.97 11.90
C LEU A 146 -26.88 15.10 12.86
N LYS A 147 -26.06 16.04 12.40
CA LYS A 147 -25.70 17.23 13.18
C LYS A 147 -26.94 18.05 13.58
N ASP A 148 -27.84 18.29 12.67
CA ASP A 148 -29.07 19.05 12.94
C ASP A 148 -30.00 18.29 13.89
N ALA A 149 -30.13 16.96 13.76
CA ALA A 149 -30.89 16.13 14.68
C ALA A 149 -30.33 16.18 16.11
N LEU A 150 -29.00 16.13 16.26
CA LEU A 150 -28.35 16.26 17.57
C LEU A 150 -28.58 17.65 18.19
N ARG A 151 -28.56 18.71 17.38
CA ARG A 151 -28.89 20.08 17.87
C ARG A 151 -30.34 20.17 18.35
N GLN A 152 -31.28 19.52 17.67
CA GLN A 152 -32.68 19.46 18.12
C GLN A 152 -32.79 18.73 19.47
N LEU A 153 -31.95 17.74 19.74
CA LEU A 153 -31.83 17.02 20.98
C LEU A 153 -31.05 17.80 22.07
N ARG A 154 -30.70 19.07 21.81
CA ARG A 154 -29.95 19.98 22.66
C ARG A 154 -28.52 19.53 22.99
N GLU A 155 -27.93 18.80 22.07
CA GLU A 155 -26.50 18.48 22.14
C GLU A 155 -25.64 19.61 21.57
N ASN A 156 -24.58 19.96 22.27
CA ASN A 156 -23.58 20.94 21.83
C ASN A 156 -22.58 20.24 20.90
N ILE A 157 -22.58 20.56 19.61
CA ILE A 157 -21.70 20.01 18.57
C ILE A 157 -21.17 21.10 17.63
#